data_436ada5ec679151038b257359444cbf8
#
_entry.id   436ada5ec679151038b257359444cbf8
#
_cell.length_a   1.000
_cell.length_b   1.000
_cell.length_c   1.000
_cell.angle_alpha   90.00
_cell.angle_beta   90.00
_cell.angle_gamma   90.00
#
_symmetry.space_group_name_H-M   'P 1'
#
loop_
_entity.id
_entity.type
_entity.pdbx_description
1 polymer ?
#
loop_
_entity_poly.entity_id
_entity_poly.type
_entity_poly.pdbx_seq_one_letter_code
_entity_poly.pdbx_strand_id
1 'polypeptide(L)'
;MDYLEPTAAEVPRVETLLCEDAPSPDNPLGLKGAGEGGTVGCGAAITSAIEDALGMAGAITALPVSPSQIRDLVRRRGEAGPEEATP
;
A
#
# COMPACT_ATOMS: atom_id res chain seq x y z
N MET A 1 14.78 -13.46 16.02
CA MET A 1 13.53 -13.03 15.34
C MET A 1 13.88 -12.04 14.24
N ASP A 2 13.61 -12.40 13.01
CA ASP A 2 14.05 -11.61 11.85
C ASP A 2 13.08 -10.48 11.48
N TYR A 3 11.83 -10.59 11.93
CA TYR A 3 10.84 -9.57 11.66
C TYR A 3 10.91 -8.47 12.71
N LEU A 4 11.05 -7.24 12.24
CA LEU A 4 11.07 -6.06 13.10
C LEU A 4 9.74 -5.33 12.99
N GLU A 5 9.01 -5.25 14.10
CA GLU A 5 7.77 -4.49 14.13
C GLU A 5 8.09 -2.99 14.11
N PRO A 6 7.38 -2.20 13.31
CA PRO A 6 7.60 -0.76 13.30
C PRO A 6 7.20 -0.13 14.63
N THR A 7 8.02 0.79 15.10
CA THR A 7 7.70 1.59 16.29
C THR A 7 7.03 2.89 15.88
N ALA A 8 6.54 3.65 16.84
CA ALA A 8 5.93 4.94 16.58
C ALA A 8 6.87 5.91 15.86
N ALA A 9 8.17 5.76 16.06
CA ALA A 9 9.17 6.61 15.41
C ALA A 9 9.30 6.33 13.91
N GLU A 10 8.92 5.14 13.47
CA GLU A 10 9.06 4.69 12.08
C GLU A 10 7.79 4.90 11.25
N VAL A 11 6.65 5.07 11.94
CA VAL A 11 5.37 5.28 11.25
C VAL A 11 5.28 6.72 10.78
N PRO A 12 5.02 6.96 9.49
CA PRO A 12 4.89 8.32 8.99
C PRO A 12 3.61 8.98 9.49
N ARG A 13 3.55 10.30 9.31
CA ARG A 13 2.33 11.04 9.59
C ARG A 13 1.23 10.53 8.64
N VAL A 14 0.09 10.16 9.22
CA VAL A 14 -1.05 9.65 8.45
C VAL A 14 -2.13 10.72 8.39
N GLU A 15 -2.57 11.03 7.18
CA GLU A 15 -3.69 11.92 6.94
C GLU A 15 -4.96 11.07 6.85
N THR A 16 -5.97 11.40 7.67
CA THR A 16 -7.21 10.63 7.70
C THR A 16 -8.32 11.38 6.96
N LEU A 17 -8.94 10.68 6.01
CA LEU A 17 -10.08 11.20 5.27
C LEU A 17 -11.27 10.30 5.51
N LEU A 18 -12.33 10.84 6.13
CA LEU A 18 -13.56 10.11 6.38
C LEU A 18 -14.62 10.47 5.33
N CYS A 19 -15.03 9.46 4.56
CA CYS A 19 -16.05 9.63 3.54
C CYS A 19 -17.42 9.22 4.10
N GLU A 20 -18.36 10.15 4.12
CA GLU A 20 -19.72 9.93 4.67
C GLU A 20 -20.80 10.12 3.62
N ASP A 21 -20.48 9.91 2.35
CA ASP A 21 -21.36 10.18 1.22
C ASP A 21 -22.29 9.02 0.83
N ALA A 22 -22.18 7.88 1.51
CA ALA A 22 -23.00 6.72 1.20
C ALA A 22 -23.52 6.03 2.47
N PRO A 23 -24.42 6.65 3.22
CA PRO A 23 -24.97 6.03 4.43
C PRO A 23 -25.78 4.79 4.11
N SER A 24 -25.87 3.86 5.07
CA SER A 24 -26.70 2.67 4.91
C SER A 24 -28.19 3.03 4.94
N PRO A 25 -29.00 2.53 4.01
CA PRO A 25 -30.46 2.73 4.07
C PRO A 25 -31.15 1.86 5.11
N ASP A 26 -30.43 0.89 5.70
CA ASP A 26 -31.02 -0.12 6.58
C ASP A 26 -31.23 0.34 8.02
N ASN A 27 -30.71 1.50 8.40
CA ASN A 27 -30.94 2.05 9.74
C ASN A 27 -31.00 3.57 9.72
N PRO A 28 -31.65 4.18 10.73
CA PRO A 28 -31.86 5.63 10.75
C PRO A 28 -30.55 6.46 10.85
N LEU A 29 -29.50 5.90 11.42
CA LEU A 29 -28.24 6.60 11.59
C LEU A 29 -27.28 6.39 10.41
N GLY A 30 -27.65 5.54 9.44
CA GLY A 30 -26.82 5.25 8.28
C GLY A 30 -25.57 4.44 8.60
N LEU A 31 -25.59 3.69 9.71
CA LEU A 31 -24.43 2.96 10.21
C LEU A 31 -24.05 1.79 9.31
N LYS A 32 -22.74 1.55 9.19
CA LYS A 32 -22.17 0.42 8.46
C LYS A 32 -21.13 -0.28 9.32
N GLY A 33 -20.94 -1.57 9.05
CA GLY A 33 -19.85 -2.30 9.67
C GLY A 33 -18.50 -1.86 9.11
N ALA A 34 -17.48 -1.77 9.95
CA ALA A 34 -16.15 -1.34 9.52
C ALA A 34 -15.03 -2.06 10.27
N GLY A 35 -15.30 -3.25 10.80
CA GLY A 35 -14.34 -3.98 11.63
C GLY A 35 -13.03 -4.26 10.93
N GLU A 36 -13.04 -4.62 9.65
CA GLU A 36 -11.84 -4.92 8.88
C GLU A 36 -11.45 -3.81 7.91
N GLY A 37 -12.16 -2.69 7.95
CA GLY A 37 -11.96 -1.60 7.00
C GLY A 37 -10.54 -1.07 6.94
N GLY A 38 -9.84 -1.07 8.08
CA GLY A 38 -8.47 -0.56 8.14
C GLY A 38 -7.41 -1.50 7.59
N THR A 39 -7.75 -2.77 7.33
CA THR A 39 -6.76 -3.76 6.88
C THR A 39 -6.98 -4.24 5.45
N VAL A 40 -8.20 -4.14 4.94
CA VAL A 40 -8.56 -4.72 3.65
C VAL A 40 -7.77 -4.13 2.48
N GLY A 41 -7.56 -2.82 2.48
CA GLY A 41 -6.86 -2.14 1.40
C GLY A 41 -5.38 -1.90 1.62
N CYS A 42 -4.86 -2.28 2.77
CA CYS A 42 -3.50 -1.92 3.16
C CYS A 42 -2.42 -2.49 2.23
N GLY A 43 -2.51 -3.79 1.93
CA GLY A 43 -1.54 -4.45 1.06
C GLY A 43 -1.50 -3.83 -0.33
N ALA A 44 -2.66 -3.63 -0.93
CA ALA A 44 -2.75 -3.03 -2.26
C ALA A 44 -2.28 -1.58 -2.28
N ALA A 45 -2.61 -0.80 -1.24
CA ALA A 45 -2.21 0.60 -1.16
C ALA A 45 -0.70 0.76 -1.06
N ILE A 46 -0.06 -0.02 -0.20
CA ILE A 46 1.38 0.04 -0.02
C ILE A 46 2.10 -0.47 -1.26
N THR A 47 1.60 -1.55 -1.87
CA THR A 47 2.15 -2.09 -3.11
C THR A 47 2.11 -1.05 -4.22
N SER A 48 0.98 -0.37 -4.39
CA SER A 48 0.85 0.68 -5.39
C SER A 48 1.79 1.85 -5.13
N ALA A 49 1.99 2.19 -3.85
CA ALA A 49 2.92 3.25 -3.47
C ALA A 49 4.37 2.88 -3.81
N ILE A 50 4.75 1.63 -3.58
CA ILE A 50 6.09 1.13 -3.92
C ILE A 50 6.30 1.17 -5.43
N GLU A 51 5.33 0.67 -6.20
CA GLU A 51 5.41 0.70 -7.66
C GLU A 51 5.52 2.12 -8.20
N ASP A 52 4.77 3.04 -7.61
CA ASP A 52 4.82 4.44 -7.99
C ASP A 52 6.18 5.06 -7.67
N ALA A 53 6.71 4.79 -6.49
CA ALA A 53 8.02 5.28 -6.08
C ALA A 53 9.14 4.77 -6.98
N LEU A 54 9.03 3.55 -7.48
CA LEU A 54 10.02 2.95 -8.37
C LEU A 54 9.78 3.27 -9.84
N GLY A 55 8.61 3.80 -10.19
CA GLY A 55 8.23 3.99 -11.58
C GLY A 55 8.05 2.69 -12.34
N MET A 56 7.61 1.63 -11.66
CA MET A 56 7.49 0.28 -12.22
C MET A 56 6.06 -0.25 -12.03
N ALA A 57 5.09 0.36 -12.68
CA ALA A 57 3.70 -0.03 -12.58
C ALA A 57 3.50 -1.51 -12.94
N GLY A 58 2.79 -2.23 -12.07
CA GLY A 58 2.50 -3.65 -12.27
C GLY A 58 3.64 -4.62 -11.96
N ALA A 59 4.75 -4.13 -11.43
CA ALA A 59 5.91 -4.98 -11.15
C ALA A 59 5.68 -5.94 -9.97
N ILE A 60 4.78 -5.58 -9.05
CA ILE A 60 4.49 -6.41 -7.87
C ILE A 60 3.19 -7.16 -8.11
N THR A 61 3.28 -8.48 -8.19
CA THR A 61 2.13 -9.33 -8.55
C THR A 61 1.69 -10.26 -7.41
N ALA A 62 2.38 -10.24 -6.28
CA ALA A 62 2.05 -11.10 -5.16
C ALA A 62 2.40 -10.42 -3.84
N LEU A 63 1.67 -10.77 -2.80
CA LEU A 63 1.89 -10.29 -1.43
C LEU A 63 2.22 -11.48 -0.53
N PRO A 64 2.91 -11.26 0.56
CA PRO A 64 3.52 -10.01 1.02
C PRO A 64 4.78 -9.63 0.24
N VAL A 65 5.14 -8.35 0.28
CA VAL A 65 6.36 -7.85 -0.37
C VAL A 65 7.44 -7.70 0.70
N SER A 66 8.51 -8.47 0.56
CA SER A 66 9.63 -8.42 1.50
C SER A 66 10.64 -7.35 1.10
N PRO A 67 11.47 -6.88 2.06
CA PRO A 67 12.55 -5.94 1.72
C PRO A 67 13.50 -6.46 0.64
N SER A 68 13.79 -7.76 0.62
CA SER A 68 14.63 -8.36 -0.40
C SER A 68 14.01 -8.28 -1.80
N GLN A 69 12.69 -8.46 -1.89
CA GLN A 69 11.97 -8.32 -3.16
C GLN A 69 12.03 -6.87 -3.68
N ILE A 70 11.88 -5.90 -2.79
CA ILE A 70 11.99 -4.49 -3.15
C ILE A 70 13.40 -4.19 -3.64
N ARG A 71 14.41 -4.72 -2.96
CA ARG A 71 15.80 -4.55 -3.35
C ARG A 71 16.07 -5.11 -4.75
N ASP A 72 15.49 -6.28 -5.05
CA ASP A 72 15.63 -6.90 -6.37
C ASP A 72 14.95 -6.05 -7.45
N LEU A 73 13.80 -5.46 -7.15
CA LEU A 73 13.12 -4.56 -8.08
C LEU A 73 13.96 -3.32 -8.36
N VAL A 74 14.54 -2.73 -7.33
CA VAL A 74 15.42 -1.55 -7.47
C VAL A 74 16.61 -1.90 -8.35
N ARG A 75 17.20 -3.07 -8.15
CA ARG A 75 18.34 -3.55 -8.95
C ARG A 75 17.93 -3.72 -10.41
N ARG A 76 16.81 -4.37 -10.69
CA ARG A 76 16.32 -4.56 -12.06
C ARG A 76 16.02 -3.24 -12.75
N ARG A 77 15.49 -2.28 -12.00
CA ARG A 77 15.23 -0.93 -12.53
C ARG A 77 16.54 -0.27 -12.96
N GLY A 78 17.58 -0.39 -12.14
CA GLY A 78 18.91 0.15 -12.46
C GLY A 78 19.53 -0.50 -13.69
N GLU A 79 19.32 -1.79 -13.88
CA GLU A 79 19.83 -2.54 -15.03
C GLU A 79 19.07 -2.23 -16.31
N ALA A 80 17.74 -2.05 -16.20
CA ALA A 80 16.88 -1.75 -17.34
C ALA A 80 17.08 -0.32 -17.85
N GLY A 81 17.48 0.60 -16.97
CA GLY A 81 17.62 1.99 -17.32
C GLY A 81 16.29 2.76 -17.27
N PRO A 82 16.34 4.09 -17.40
CA PRO A 82 15.17 4.95 -17.19
C PRO A 82 14.08 4.79 -18.23
N GLU A 83 14.40 4.41 -19.45
CA GLU A 83 13.40 4.28 -20.51
C GLU A 83 12.42 3.12 -20.28
N GLU A 84 12.90 2.03 -19.70
CA GLU A 84 12.05 0.87 -19.41
C GLU A 84 11.30 1.02 -18.08
N ALA A 85 11.70 1.97 -17.27
CA ALA A 85 11.04 2.26 -16.00
C ALA A 85 9.80 3.15 -16.14
N THR A 86 9.60 3.79 -17.27
CA THR A 86 8.43 4.63 -17.53
C THR A 86 7.32 3.83 -18.18
N PRO A 87 6.07 3.94 -17.69
CA PRO A 87 4.93 3.26 -18.30
C PRO A 87 4.57 3.78 -19.65
#